data_96f80bf8af6c135927ee3d8989f0ef56
#
_entry.id   96f80bf8af6c135927ee3d8989f0ef56
#
_cell.length_a   1.000
_cell.length_b   1.000
_cell.length_c   1.000
_cell.angle_alpha   90.00
_cell.angle_beta   90.00
_cell.angle_gamma   90.00
#
_symmetry.space_group_name_H-M   'P 1'
#
loop_
_entity.id
_entity.type
_entity.pdbx_description
1 polymer ?
#
loop_
_entity_poly.entity_id
_entity_poly.type
_entity_poly.pdbx_seq_one_letter_code
_entity_poly.pdbx_strand_id
1 'polypeptide(L)'
;MKLKVNPNRMNLLKLRKRLKFAIKGHKLLKDKQEQLTKEFNNLIFQLLNLRIEIEKKIEELNLYLKLIHTQVNKEKFESWCNRVYEDMNFEIIEKKQVRFNVKYTEFVLKEITKEPTIFTTDPYFNILVKKLIELYPLILKLTNLEGFLELIAKELQTVHRRVNALEYILIPQLNSNIKYIINRLNELERTNIVQLIKIKSTEVK
;
A
#
# COMPACT_ATOMS: atom_id res chain seq x y z
N MET A 1 -1.70 -27.90 14.28
CA MET A 1 -1.37 -27.94 15.72
C MET A 1 -2.65 -27.89 16.54
N LYS A 2 -3.02 -28.94 17.26
CA LYS A 2 -4.19 -28.93 18.17
C LYS A 2 -3.80 -28.15 19.41
N LEU A 3 -4.40 -27.01 19.67
CA LEU A 3 -4.25 -26.33 20.95
C LEU A 3 -4.79 -27.26 22.06
N LYS A 4 -3.95 -27.60 23.05
CA LYS A 4 -4.37 -28.28 24.28
C LYS A 4 -5.30 -27.35 25.06
N VAL A 5 -6.58 -27.38 24.75
CA VAL A 5 -7.59 -26.57 25.46
C VAL A 5 -8.33 -27.50 26.38
N ASN A 6 -8.34 -27.20 27.69
CA ASN A 6 -9.12 -27.95 28.65
C ASN A 6 -10.63 -27.86 28.30
N PRO A 7 -11.33 -29.01 28.16
CA PRO A 7 -12.73 -29.05 27.80
C PRO A 7 -13.60 -28.57 28.97
N ASN A 8 -13.93 -27.27 28.96
CA ASN A 8 -14.77 -26.61 29.96
C ASN A 8 -15.80 -25.71 29.26
N ARG A 9 -17.02 -25.59 29.81
CA ARG A 9 -18.08 -24.72 29.29
C ARG A 9 -17.63 -23.25 29.14
N MET A 10 -16.82 -22.75 30.09
CA MET A 10 -16.23 -21.40 29.99
C MET A 10 -15.32 -21.23 28.78
N ASN A 11 -14.46 -22.22 28.50
CA ASN A 11 -13.57 -22.19 27.33
C ASN A 11 -14.36 -22.27 26.02
N LEU A 12 -15.44 -23.04 26.00
CA LEU A 12 -16.35 -23.10 24.85
C LEU A 12 -16.94 -21.70 24.54
N LEU A 13 -17.43 -21.00 25.55
CA LEU A 13 -17.96 -19.64 25.37
C LEU A 13 -16.89 -18.65 24.90
N LYS A 14 -15.68 -18.71 25.46
CA LYS A 14 -14.55 -17.87 25.03
C LYS A 14 -14.19 -18.14 23.58
N LEU A 15 -14.12 -19.41 23.13
CA LEU A 15 -13.80 -19.77 21.75
C LEU A 15 -14.91 -19.33 20.78
N ARG A 16 -16.17 -19.47 21.14
CA ARG A 16 -17.30 -18.97 20.34
C ARG A 16 -17.26 -17.45 20.17
N LYS A 17 -16.93 -16.70 21.24
CA LYS A 17 -16.72 -15.24 21.14
C LYS A 17 -15.55 -14.92 20.22
N ARG A 18 -14.41 -15.60 20.36
CA ARG A 18 -13.24 -15.42 19.49
C ARG A 18 -13.57 -15.72 18.02
N LEU A 19 -14.34 -16.78 17.76
CA LEU A 19 -14.77 -17.12 16.40
C LEU A 19 -15.62 -15.99 15.80
N LYS A 20 -16.60 -15.45 16.55
CA LYS A 20 -17.41 -14.32 16.09
C LYS A 20 -16.56 -13.09 15.77
N PHE A 21 -15.57 -12.77 16.61
CA PHE A 21 -14.63 -11.67 16.34
C PHE A 21 -13.75 -11.94 15.12
N ALA A 22 -13.25 -13.17 14.95
CA ALA A 22 -12.43 -13.55 13.80
C ALA A 22 -13.22 -13.42 12.49
N ILE A 23 -14.48 -13.86 12.45
CA ILE A 23 -15.35 -13.72 11.26
C ILE A 23 -15.63 -12.25 10.95
N LYS A 24 -15.95 -11.42 11.96
CA LYS A 24 -16.14 -9.98 11.75
C LYS A 24 -14.86 -9.30 11.28
N GLY A 25 -13.72 -9.63 11.91
CA GLY A 25 -12.41 -9.10 11.50
C GLY A 25 -12.01 -9.50 10.10
N HIS A 26 -12.28 -10.75 9.71
CA HIS A 26 -12.06 -11.23 8.34
C HIS A 26 -12.88 -10.40 7.33
N LYS A 27 -14.17 -10.18 7.59
CA LYS A 27 -15.02 -9.37 6.71
C LYS A 27 -14.47 -7.95 6.55
N LEU A 28 -14.16 -7.27 7.66
CA LEU A 28 -13.62 -5.90 7.64
C LEU A 28 -12.28 -5.80 6.90
N LEU A 29 -11.39 -6.80 7.10
CA LEU A 29 -10.11 -6.83 6.38
C LEU A 29 -10.29 -7.12 4.89
N LYS A 30 -11.28 -7.94 4.52
CA LYS A 30 -11.62 -8.20 3.13
C LYS A 30 -12.17 -6.94 2.45
N ASP A 31 -13.08 -6.23 3.11
CA ASP A 31 -13.60 -4.94 2.62
C ASP A 31 -12.46 -3.92 2.45
N LYS A 32 -11.53 -3.84 3.42
CA LYS A 32 -10.31 -3.00 3.31
C LYS A 32 -9.42 -3.42 2.15
N GLN A 33 -9.24 -4.73 1.94
CA GLN A 33 -8.46 -5.25 0.81
C GLN A 33 -9.07 -4.84 -0.54
N GLU A 34 -10.38 -4.96 -0.68
CA GLU A 34 -11.08 -4.55 -1.91
C GLU A 34 -10.95 -3.04 -2.17
N GLN A 35 -11.06 -2.21 -1.13
CA GLN A 35 -10.84 -0.76 -1.24
C GLN A 35 -9.41 -0.41 -1.66
N LEU A 36 -8.41 -1.02 -1.01
CA LEU A 36 -7.00 -0.80 -1.38
C LEU A 36 -6.70 -1.28 -2.80
N THR A 37 -7.30 -2.39 -3.24
CA THR A 37 -7.12 -2.90 -4.61
C THR A 37 -7.70 -1.95 -5.65
N LYS A 38 -8.87 -1.37 -5.40
CA LYS A 38 -9.47 -0.36 -6.29
C LYS A 38 -8.58 0.87 -6.40
N GLU A 39 -8.10 1.37 -5.26
CA GLU A 39 -7.22 2.55 -5.23
C GLU A 39 -5.88 2.28 -5.94
N PHE A 40 -5.30 1.11 -5.71
CA PHE A 40 -4.07 0.68 -6.38
C PHE A 40 -4.22 0.67 -7.90
N ASN A 41 -5.32 0.11 -8.41
CA ASN A 41 -5.60 0.09 -9.85
C ASN A 41 -5.81 1.50 -10.43
N ASN A 42 -6.49 2.38 -9.69
CA ASN A 42 -6.68 3.77 -10.10
C ASN A 42 -5.34 4.52 -10.17
N LEU A 43 -4.46 4.30 -9.20
CA LEU A 43 -3.13 4.92 -9.18
C LEU A 43 -2.25 4.42 -10.32
N ILE A 44 -2.29 3.12 -10.62
CA ILE A 44 -1.57 2.57 -11.80
C ILE A 44 -2.03 3.26 -13.07
N PHE A 45 -3.34 3.43 -13.27
CA PHE A 45 -3.86 4.08 -14.46
C PHE A 45 -3.39 5.54 -14.56
N GLN A 46 -3.43 6.28 -13.46
CA GLN A 46 -2.92 7.65 -13.41
C GLN A 46 -1.42 7.73 -13.70
N LEU A 47 -0.65 6.80 -13.13
CA LEU A 47 0.80 6.72 -13.34
C LEU A 47 1.15 6.42 -14.79
N LEU A 48 0.46 5.48 -15.44
CA LEU A 48 0.67 5.16 -16.85
C LEU A 48 0.38 6.36 -17.76
N ASN A 49 -0.72 7.08 -17.51
CA ASN A 49 -1.05 8.28 -18.28
C ASN A 49 0.01 9.38 -18.13
N LEU A 50 0.48 9.61 -16.89
CA LEU A 50 1.55 10.57 -16.63
C LEU A 50 2.88 10.17 -17.30
N ARG A 51 3.23 8.89 -17.29
CA ARG A 51 4.44 8.39 -17.98
C ARG A 51 4.38 8.68 -19.46
N ILE A 52 3.25 8.38 -20.12
CA ILE A 52 3.07 8.64 -21.54
C ILE A 52 3.20 10.15 -21.85
N GLU A 53 2.66 11.02 -20.97
CA GLU A 53 2.80 12.47 -21.13
C GLU A 53 4.26 12.92 -21.00
N ILE A 54 4.97 12.41 -19.99
CA ILE A 54 6.38 12.70 -19.75
C ILE A 54 7.25 12.20 -20.91
N GLU A 55 7.02 10.97 -21.40
CA GLU A 55 7.75 10.40 -22.55
C GLU A 55 7.63 11.30 -23.78
N LYS A 56 6.42 11.77 -24.13
CA LYS A 56 6.21 12.69 -25.24
C LYS A 56 7.00 14.00 -25.08
N LYS A 57 6.99 14.56 -23.87
CA LYS A 57 7.76 15.79 -23.58
C LYS A 57 9.28 15.55 -23.66
N ILE A 58 9.75 14.39 -23.22
CA ILE A 58 11.18 14.01 -23.33
C ILE A 58 11.57 13.83 -24.80
N GLU A 59 10.72 13.21 -25.63
CA GLU A 59 10.96 13.11 -27.07
C GLU A 59 11.11 14.49 -27.73
N GLU A 60 10.22 15.42 -27.41
CA GLU A 60 10.33 16.79 -27.88
C GLU A 60 11.63 17.48 -27.43
N LEU A 61 12.03 17.31 -26.15
CA LEU A 61 13.29 17.84 -25.62
C LEU A 61 14.50 17.23 -26.37
N ASN A 62 14.47 15.96 -26.68
CA ASN A 62 15.55 15.29 -27.42
C ASN A 62 15.72 15.85 -28.83
N LEU A 63 14.63 16.28 -29.48
CA LEU A 63 14.73 16.96 -30.79
C LEU A 63 15.47 18.30 -30.66
N TYR A 64 15.13 19.12 -29.68
CA TYR A 64 15.82 20.40 -29.44
C TYR A 64 17.29 20.19 -29.05
N LEU A 65 17.59 19.20 -28.22
CA LEU A 65 18.97 18.83 -27.87
C LEU A 65 19.80 18.47 -29.10
N LYS A 66 19.25 17.66 -30.01
CA LYS A 66 19.93 17.31 -31.26
C LYS A 66 20.21 18.54 -32.11
N LEU A 67 19.26 19.47 -32.25
CA LEU A 67 19.44 20.72 -33.00
C LEU A 67 20.56 21.58 -32.40
N ILE A 68 20.57 21.73 -31.07
CA ILE A 68 21.61 22.51 -30.38
C ILE A 68 22.98 21.89 -30.55
N HIS A 69 23.12 20.58 -30.42
CA HIS A 69 24.41 19.87 -30.61
C HIS A 69 24.97 19.99 -32.01
N THR A 70 24.16 20.25 -33.06
CA THR A 70 24.66 20.49 -34.42
C THR A 70 25.19 21.91 -34.62
N GLN A 71 24.76 22.87 -33.80
CA GLN A 71 25.06 24.30 -33.97
C GLN A 71 26.03 24.87 -32.94
N VAL A 72 26.12 24.26 -31.75
CA VAL A 72 26.87 24.78 -30.61
C VAL A 72 27.95 23.82 -30.16
N ASN A 73 29.17 24.36 -29.92
CA ASN A 73 30.27 23.59 -29.35
C ASN A 73 29.94 23.15 -27.92
N LYS A 74 30.45 21.97 -27.55
CA LYS A 74 30.21 21.35 -26.24
C LYS A 74 30.54 22.28 -25.06
N GLU A 75 31.66 23.00 -25.12
CA GLU A 75 32.09 23.93 -24.06
C GLU A 75 31.12 25.08 -23.85
N LYS A 76 30.54 25.64 -24.91
CA LYS A 76 29.50 26.70 -24.81
C LYS A 76 28.21 26.13 -24.23
N PHE A 77 27.81 24.94 -24.65
CA PHE A 77 26.61 24.27 -24.11
C PHE A 77 26.75 24.00 -22.59
N GLU A 78 27.89 23.47 -22.16
CA GLU A 78 28.16 23.24 -20.73
C GLU A 78 28.17 24.57 -19.94
N SER A 79 28.75 25.61 -20.47
CA SER A 79 28.71 26.94 -19.83
C SER A 79 27.27 27.47 -19.66
N TRP A 80 26.41 27.27 -20.65
CA TRP A 80 25.01 27.66 -20.58
C TRP A 80 24.24 26.81 -19.57
N CYS A 81 24.46 25.51 -19.53
CA CYS A 81 23.86 24.61 -18.55
C CYS A 81 24.23 24.99 -17.12
N ASN A 82 25.50 25.31 -16.87
CA ASN A 82 25.98 25.73 -15.53
C ASN A 82 25.31 27.02 -15.07
N ARG A 83 25.13 28.01 -15.94
CA ARG A 83 24.38 29.24 -15.61
C ARG A 83 22.93 28.95 -15.29
N VAL A 84 22.25 28.10 -16.08
CA VAL A 84 20.87 27.69 -15.80
C VAL A 84 20.78 27.03 -14.44
N TYR A 85 21.75 26.13 -14.12
CA TYR A 85 21.80 25.44 -12.85
C TYR A 85 21.99 26.37 -11.65
N GLU A 86 22.84 27.40 -11.79
CA GLU A 86 23.04 28.43 -10.74
C GLU A 86 21.81 29.30 -10.54
N ASP A 87 21.07 29.64 -11.62
CA ASP A 87 19.88 30.49 -11.55
C ASP A 87 18.64 29.73 -11.10
N MET A 88 18.60 28.41 -11.31
CA MET A 88 17.45 27.56 -10.95
C MET A 88 17.58 27.03 -9.52
N ASN A 89 17.08 27.75 -8.53
CA ASN A 89 16.94 27.27 -7.17
C ASN A 89 15.63 26.50 -7.02
N PHE A 90 15.72 25.16 -7.06
CA PHE A 90 14.59 24.27 -6.76
C PHE A 90 14.55 23.99 -5.26
N GLU A 91 13.63 24.59 -4.53
CA GLU A 91 13.33 24.19 -3.17
C GLU A 91 12.23 23.14 -3.17
N ILE A 92 12.57 21.93 -2.69
CA ILE A 92 11.60 20.84 -2.53
C ILE A 92 11.17 20.82 -1.06
N ILE A 93 9.86 20.92 -0.83
CA ILE A 93 9.27 20.82 0.51
C ILE A 93 8.69 19.43 0.69
N GLU A 94 9.06 18.77 1.76
CA GLU A 94 8.48 17.50 2.17
C GLU A 94 7.21 17.76 3.00
N LYS A 95 6.06 17.32 2.49
CA LYS A 95 4.80 17.32 3.22
C LYS A 95 4.43 15.90 3.62
N LYS A 96 4.30 15.67 4.93
CA LYS A 96 3.83 14.38 5.45
C LYS A 96 2.30 14.34 5.36
N GLN A 97 1.79 13.39 4.61
CA GLN A 97 0.35 13.15 4.47
C GLN A 97 -0.03 11.76 4.96
N VAL A 98 -1.31 11.60 5.31
CA VAL A 98 -1.88 10.30 5.71
C VAL A 98 -3.11 10.03 4.84
N ARG A 99 -3.05 8.94 4.07
CA ARG A 99 -4.18 8.50 3.23
C ARG A 99 -4.36 6.99 3.41
N PHE A 100 -5.58 6.53 3.64
CA PHE A 100 -5.89 5.11 3.92
C PHE A 100 -5.10 4.50 5.09
N ASN A 101 -4.79 5.30 6.13
CA ASN A 101 -3.90 4.93 7.23
C ASN A 101 -2.43 4.68 6.84
N VAL A 102 -2.04 5.05 5.62
CA VAL A 102 -0.67 5.01 5.13
C VAL A 102 -0.06 6.40 5.22
N LYS A 103 1.05 6.52 5.92
CA LYS A 103 1.82 7.77 6.00
C LYS A 103 2.77 7.82 4.81
N TYR A 104 2.72 8.88 4.03
CA TYR A 104 3.63 9.08 2.91
C TYR A 104 4.15 10.52 2.90
N THR A 105 5.31 10.71 2.27
CA THR A 105 5.92 12.01 2.08
C THR A 105 5.62 12.46 0.66
N GLU A 106 5.03 13.64 0.52
CA GLU A 106 4.79 14.29 -0.76
C GLU A 106 5.85 15.37 -0.97
N PHE A 107 6.50 15.32 -2.11
CA PHE A 107 7.45 16.34 -2.54
C PHE A 107 6.72 17.41 -3.33
N VAL A 108 6.75 18.63 -2.82
CA VAL A 108 6.10 19.79 -3.47
C VAL A 108 7.18 20.80 -3.84
N LEU A 109 7.14 21.23 -5.11
CA LEU A 109 7.98 22.32 -5.57
C LEU A 109 7.52 23.60 -4.91
N LYS A 110 8.43 24.30 -4.21
CA LYS A 110 8.22 25.68 -3.85
C LYS A 110 8.41 26.52 -5.10
N GLU A 111 7.65 27.60 -5.27
CA GLU A 111 7.67 28.45 -6.46
C GLU A 111 9.10 28.69 -6.96
N ILE A 112 9.29 28.52 -8.26
CA ILE A 112 10.54 28.90 -8.94
C ILE A 112 10.60 30.43 -8.84
N THR A 113 11.41 30.93 -7.92
CA THR A 113 11.45 32.35 -7.54
C THR A 113 12.03 33.26 -8.63
N LYS A 114 12.65 32.71 -9.65
CA LYS A 114 13.14 33.45 -10.82
C LYS A 114 12.95 32.60 -12.09
N GLU A 115 12.22 33.12 -13.04
CA GLU A 115 12.39 32.66 -14.41
C GLU A 115 13.87 32.88 -14.79
N PRO A 116 14.55 31.84 -15.27
CA PRO A 116 15.96 32.01 -15.66
C PRO A 116 16.03 33.10 -16.73
N THR A 117 16.62 34.23 -16.37
CA THR A 117 16.87 35.39 -17.26
C THR A 117 17.98 35.05 -18.25
N ILE A 118 17.95 33.84 -18.82
CA ILE A 118 18.99 33.44 -19.77
C ILE A 118 18.49 33.74 -21.17
N PHE A 119 18.77 34.90 -21.61
CA PHE A 119 18.74 35.23 -23.04
C PHE A 119 20.08 34.81 -23.63
N THR A 120 20.22 33.52 -23.95
CA THR A 120 21.32 33.08 -24.83
C THR A 120 21.00 33.52 -26.22
N THR A 121 22.03 33.70 -27.03
CA THR A 121 21.93 34.07 -28.47
C THR A 121 21.22 32.98 -29.29
N ASP A 122 21.06 31.77 -28.70
CA ASP A 122 20.44 30.62 -29.35
C ASP A 122 18.97 30.44 -28.89
N PRO A 123 18.00 30.64 -29.79
CA PRO A 123 16.56 30.53 -29.48
C PRO A 123 16.18 29.08 -29.11
N TYR A 124 16.85 28.05 -29.65
CA TYR A 124 16.53 26.65 -29.35
C TYR A 124 16.88 26.28 -27.91
N PHE A 125 17.99 26.83 -27.37
CA PHE A 125 18.37 26.62 -25.98
C PHE A 125 17.35 27.23 -25.01
N ASN A 126 16.84 28.42 -25.32
CA ASN A 126 15.82 29.09 -24.49
C ASN A 126 14.51 28.29 -24.47
N ILE A 127 14.09 27.72 -25.61
CA ILE A 127 12.92 26.84 -25.70
C ILE A 127 13.15 25.55 -24.88
N LEU A 128 14.32 24.95 -24.98
CA LEU A 128 14.69 23.75 -24.23
C LEU A 128 14.59 23.98 -22.73
N VAL A 129 15.11 25.09 -22.22
CA VAL A 129 15.04 25.44 -20.79
C VAL A 129 13.60 25.61 -20.33
N LYS A 130 12.75 26.33 -21.11
CA LYS A 130 11.33 26.48 -20.77
C LYS A 130 10.62 25.11 -20.68
N LYS A 131 10.85 24.24 -21.67
CA LYS A 131 10.25 22.89 -21.66
C LYS A 131 10.78 22.02 -20.51
N LEU A 132 12.03 22.18 -20.11
CA LEU A 132 12.59 21.52 -18.91
C LEU A 132 11.89 21.96 -17.63
N ILE A 133 11.65 23.26 -17.50
CA ILE A 133 10.91 23.81 -16.34
C ILE A 133 9.48 23.26 -16.26
N GLU A 134 8.80 23.13 -17.41
CA GLU A 134 7.47 22.53 -17.47
C GLU A 134 7.46 21.00 -17.16
N LEU A 135 8.54 20.31 -17.49
CA LEU A 135 8.69 18.87 -17.26
C LEU A 135 8.90 18.55 -15.76
N TYR A 136 9.65 19.40 -15.05
CA TYR A 136 10.06 19.15 -13.68
C TYR A 136 8.89 18.86 -12.70
N PRO A 137 7.80 19.67 -12.66
CA PRO A 137 6.65 19.38 -11.79
C PRO A 137 5.94 18.07 -12.15
N LEU A 138 5.98 17.63 -13.41
CA LEU A 138 5.42 16.35 -13.81
C LEU A 138 6.25 15.17 -13.28
N ILE A 139 7.57 15.29 -13.31
CA ILE A 139 8.47 14.30 -12.71
C ILE A 139 8.23 14.20 -11.21
N LEU A 140 8.08 15.31 -10.50
CA LEU A 140 7.76 15.29 -9.08
C LEU A 140 6.41 14.62 -8.79
N LYS A 141 5.38 14.91 -9.60
CA LYS A 141 4.09 14.23 -9.49
C LYS A 141 4.23 12.72 -9.71
N LEU A 142 5.01 12.31 -10.70
CA LEU A 142 5.28 10.89 -10.97
C LEU A 142 5.95 10.22 -9.77
N THR A 143 7.01 10.83 -9.23
CA THR A 143 7.73 10.32 -8.05
C THR A 143 6.82 10.17 -6.84
N ASN A 144 5.94 11.16 -6.59
CA ASN A 144 4.97 11.11 -5.50
C ASN A 144 3.95 9.97 -5.69
N LEU A 145 3.46 9.77 -6.91
CA LEU A 145 2.52 8.67 -7.22
C LEU A 145 3.20 7.30 -7.10
N GLU A 146 4.43 7.15 -7.58
CA GLU A 146 5.19 5.91 -7.45
C GLU A 146 5.47 5.57 -5.98
N GLY A 147 5.92 6.54 -5.19
CA GLY A 147 6.16 6.36 -3.77
C GLY A 147 4.89 5.97 -3.00
N PHE A 148 3.76 6.61 -3.30
CA PHE A 148 2.47 6.28 -2.69
C PHE A 148 1.98 4.89 -3.12
N LEU A 149 2.13 4.53 -4.40
CA LEU A 149 1.76 3.22 -4.93
C LEU A 149 2.56 2.09 -4.26
N GLU A 150 3.87 2.28 -4.04
CA GLU A 150 4.72 1.31 -3.34
C GLU A 150 4.24 1.07 -1.90
N LEU A 151 3.85 2.13 -1.19
CA LEU A 151 3.34 2.04 0.16
C LEU A 151 1.98 1.31 0.22
N ILE A 152 1.06 1.61 -0.72
CA ILE A 152 -0.22 0.89 -0.83
C ILE A 152 0.03 -0.59 -1.16
N ALA A 153 0.96 -0.92 -2.05
CA ALA A 153 1.30 -2.30 -2.37
C ALA A 153 1.79 -3.08 -1.15
N LYS A 154 2.64 -2.48 -0.31
CA LYS A 154 3.11 -3.08 0.95
C LYS A 154 1.98 -3.31 1.94
N GLU A 155 1.07 -2.33 2.08
CA GLU A 155 -0.10 -2.47 2.97
C GLU A 155 -1.07 -3.53 2.44
N LEU A 156 -1.34 -3.57 1.14
CA LEU A 156 -2.17 -4.57 0.48
C LEU A 156 -1.63 -5.98 0.70
N GLN A 157 -0.32 -6.17 0.55
CA GLN A 157 0.34 -7.45 0.82
C GLN A 157 0.18 -7.88 2.29
N THR A 158 0.26 -6.91 3.21
CA THR A 158 0.09 -7.17 4.65
C THR A 158 -1.35 -7.57 4.98
N VAL A 159 -2.34 -6.84 4.44
CA VAL A 159 -3.75 -7.14 4.60
C VAL A 159 -4.09 -8.49 3.98
N HIS A 160 -3.59 -8.78 2.79
CA HIS A 160 -3.79 -10.07 2.11
C HIS A 160 -3.27 -11.25 2.95
N ARG A 161 -2.06 -11.13 3.52
CA ARG A 161 -1.52 -12.16 4.43
C ARG A 161 -2.40 -12.35 5.67
N ARG A 162 -2.93 -11.26 6.25
CA ARG A 162 -3.83 -11.35 7.42
C ARG A 162 -5.17 -12.00 7.07
N VAL A 163 -5.76 -11.66 5.93
CA VAL A 163 -7.00 -12.28 5.43
C VAL A 163 -6.80 -13.77 5.25
N ASN A 164 -5.74 -14.19 4.56
CA ASN A 164 -5.42 -15.60 4.34
C ASN A 164 -5.17 -16.36 5.65
N ALA A 165 -4.46 -15.75 6.61
CA ALA A 165 -4.22 -16.37 7.91
C ALA A 165 -5.52 -16.57 8.72
N LEU A 166 -6.46 -15.61 8.63
CA LEU A 166 -7.78 -15.74 9.26
C LEU A 166 -8.61 -16.84 8.59
N GLU A 167 -8.68 -16.85 7.27
CA GLU A 167 -9.54 -17.73 6.48
C GLU A 167 -9.07 -19.18 6.50
N TYR A 168 -7.79 -19.40 6.25
CA TYR A 168 -7.25 -20.78 6.08
C TYR A 168 -6.68 -21.40 7.35
N ILE A 169 -6.31 -20.59 8.35
CA ILE A 169 -5.67 -21.11 9.56
C ILE A 169 -6.55 -20.90 10.78
N LEU A 170 -6.87 -19.64 11.12
CA LEU A 170 -7.46 -19.32 12.42
C LEU A 170 -8.91 -19.74 12.54
N ILE A 171 -9.76 -19.44 11.57
CA ILE A 171 -11.19 -19.80 11.58
C ILE A 171 -11.38 -21.33 11.58
N PRO A 172 -10.72 -22.12 10.71
CA PRO A 172 -10.83 -23.58 10.76
C PRO A 172 -10.32 -24.19 12.08
N GLN A 173 -9.21 -23.67 12.63
CA GLN A 173 -8.69 -24.12 13.91
C GLN A 173 -9.69 -23.87 15.06
N LEU A 174 -10.30 -22.68 15.11
CA LEU A 174 -11.31 -22.35 16.12
C LEU A 174 -12.53 -23.27 15.99
N ASN A 175 -13.00 -23.52 14.78
CA ASN A 175 -14.12 -24.44 14.53
C ASN A 175 -13.80 -25.87 14.96
N SER A 176 -12.61 -26.38 14.65
CA SER A 176 -12.19 -27.73 15.05
C SER A 176 -12.08 -27.87 16.57
N ASN A 177 -11.54 -26.85 17.25
CA ASN A 177 -11.43 -26.84 18.71
C ASN A 177 -12.80 -26.75 19.38
N ILE A 178 -13.72 -25.97 18.85
CA ILE A 178 -15.10 -25.88 19.34
C ILE A 178 -15.79 -27.27 19.22
N LYS A 179 -15.67 -27.93 18.05
CA LYS A 179 -16.21 -29.27 17.84
C LYS A 179 -15.64 -30.28 18.84
N TYR A 180 -14.32 -30.25 19.03
CA TYR A 180 -13.64 -31.13 20.00
C TYR A 180 -14.18 -30.94 21.44
N ILE A 181 -14.30 -29.68 21.90
CA ILE A 181 -14.80 -29.41 23.24
C ILE A 181 -16.28 -29.84 23.39
N ILE A 182 -17.12 -29.60 22.39
CA ILE A 182 -18.52 -30.03 22.41
C ILE A 182 -18.59 -31.54 22.54
N ASN A 183 -17.86 -32.29 21.72
CA ASN A 183 -17.85 -33.76 21.77
C ASN A 183 -17.41 -34.25 23.16
N ARG A 184 -16.35 -33.64 23.71
CA ARG A 184 -15.84 -34.06 25.02
C ARG A 184 -16.80 -33.73 26.17
N LEU A 185 -17.51 -32.60 26.13
CA LEU A 185 -18.55 -32.26 27.09
C LEU A 185 -19.73 -33.23 27.00
N ASN A 186 -20.15 -33.60 25.79
CA ASN A 186 -21.21 -34.59 25.61
C ASN A 186 -20.83 -35.96 26.14
N GLU A 187 -19.56 -36.40 25.96
CA GLU A 187 -19.05 -37.65 26.55
C GLU A 187 -19.09 -37.58 28.10
N LEU A 188 -18.64 -36.49 28.70
CA LEU A 188 -18.68 -36.28 30.14
C LEU A 188 -20.13 -36.28 30.68
N GLU A 189 -21.05 -35.67 29.97
CA GLU A 189 -22.47 -35.72 30.35
C GLU A 189 -23.05 -37.12 30.27
N ARG A 190 -22.71 -37.88 29.20
CA ARG A 190 -23.13 -39.31 29.11
C ARG A 190 -22.57 -40.16 30.23
N THR A 191 -21.27 -40.02 30.55
CA THR A 191 -20.67 -40.79 31.68
C THR A 191 -21.30 -40.44 33.01
N ASN A 192 -21.60 -39.17 33.24
CA ASN A 192 -22.30 -38.74 34.47
C ASN A 192 -23.72 -39.34 34.56
N ILE A 193 -24.48 -39.35 33.46
CA ILE A 193 -25.83 -39.96 33.43
C ILE A 193 -25.75 -41.46 33.72
N VAL A 194 -24.80 -42.18 33.11
CA VAL A 194 -24.59 -43.63 33.35
C VAL A 194 -24.21 -43.90 34.81
N GLN A 195 -23.38 -43.07 35.42
CA GLN A 195 -23.04 -43.17 36.84
C GLN A 195 -24.27 -42.96 37.73
N LEU A 196 -25.11 -41.96 37.46
CA LEU A 196 -26.34 -41.69 38.17
C LEU A 196 -27.36 -42.85 38.07
N ILE A 197 -27.48 -43.47 36.88
CA ILE A 197 -28.33 -44.66 36.67
C ILE A 197 -27.82 -45.84 37.51
N LYS A 198 -26.48 -46.07 37.53
CA LYS A 198 -25.90 -47.14 38.35
C LYS A 198 -26.16 -46.92 39.84
N ILE A 199 -25.94 -45.71 40.35
CA ILE A 199 -26.19 -45.41 41.76
C ILE A 199 -27.68 -45.67 42.10
N LYS A 200 -28.62 -45.16 41.29
CA LYS A 200 -30.02 -45.43 41.49
C LYS A 200 -30.40 -46.90 41.45
N SER A 201 -29.76 -47.70 40.58
CA SER A 201 -30.02 -49.15 40.52
C SER A 201 -29.45 -49.94 41.71
N THR A 202 -28.44 -49.40 42.41
CA THR A 202 -27.88 -49.99 43.64
C THR A 202 -28.66 -49.59 44.91
N GLU A 203 -29.33 -48.44 44.94
CA GLU A 203 -30.18 -48.01 46.06
C GLU A 203 -31.56 -48.71 46.09
N VAL A 204 -31.99 -49.27 44.95
CA VAL A 204 -33.31 -49.96 44.83
C VAL A 204 -33.19 -51.49 45.11
N LYS A 205 -31.99 -51.98 45.42
CA LYS A 205 -31.78 -53.32 45.95
C LYS A 205 -31.53 -53.27 47.45
#